data_f37048f9d23af1cc54641cac34b5a0ae
#
_entry.id   f37048f9d23af1cc54641cac34b5a0ae
#
_cell.length_a   1.000
_cell.length_b   1.000
_cell.length_c   1.000
_cell.angle_alpha   90.00
_cell.angle_beta   90.00
_cell.angle_gamma   90.00
#
_symmetry.space_group_name_H-M   'P 1'
#
loop_
_entity.id
_entity.type
_entity.pdbx_description
1 polymer ?
#
loop_
_entity_poly.entity_id
_entity_poly.type
_entity_poly.pdbx_seq_one_letter_code
_entity_poly.pdbx_strand_id
1 'polypeptide(L)'
;NETFDTTVAKPLVLDFKKASHNEGLAPYLREQLRPILVNWCKTKKKPDGSSYNLYTDGLKIYTTIDSRMQVHAEKAVKTHMSKLQKDFYNHWKGYEHAPFPEDFDTLQFELVMNQAIKRSERYKKMKASGKSNEEIEKAFKTKVKTKLFSWNGTIDSIISPYDSILYNSNKYMLCILINTKT
;
A
#
# COMPACT_ATOMS: atom_id res chain seq x y z
N ASN A 1 35.74 28.53 -18.52
CA ASN A 1 36.19 27.24 -17.92
C ASN A 1 35.50 26.12 -18.65
N GLU A 2 36.22 25.40 -19.52
CA GLU A 2 35.69 24.34 -20.40
C GLU A 2 34.86 23.29 -19.67
N THR A 3 35.26 22.93 -18.46
CA THR A 3 34.52 22.01 -17.58
C THR A 3 33.20 22.59 -17.04
N PHE A 4 33.11 23.87 -16.79
CA PHE A 4 31.89 24.54 -16.33
C PHE A 4 30.85 24.57 -17.47
N ASP A 5 31.29 25.04 -18.66
CA ASP A 5 30.39 25.16 -19.80
C ASP A 5 29.85 23.84 -20.30
N THR A 6 30.66 22.76 -20.29
CA THR A 6 30.23 21.39 -20.64
C THR A 6 29.31 20.78 -19.59
N THR A 7 29.41 21.19 -18.31
CA THR A 7 28.55 20.68 -17.25
C THR A 7 27.19 21.36 -17.24
N VAL A 8 27.16 22.67 -17.47
CA VAL A 8 25.93 23.48 -17.58
C VAL A 8 25.09 23.09 -18.81
N ALA A 9 25.74 22.69 -19.90
CA ALA A 9 25.05 22.22 -21.11
C ALA A 9 24.41 20.84 -21.00
N LYS A 10 24.73 20.05 -19.95
CA LYS A 10 24.11 18.73 -19.76
C LYS A 10 22.69 18.88 -19.25
N PRO A 11 21.71 18.16 -19.85
CA PRO A 11 20.35 18.16 -19.34
C PRO A 11 20.33 17.58 -17.92
N LEU A 12 19.57 18.24 -17.02
CA LEU A 12 19.33 17.73 -15.67
C LEU A 12 18.49 16.45 -15.74
N VAL A 13 19.11 15.33 -15.42
CA VAL A 13 18.40 14.05 -15.26
C VAL A 13 17.96 13.92 -13.81
N LEU A 14 16.67 14.16 -13.56
CA LEU A 14 16.08 14.00 -12.23
C LEU A 14 15.66 12.53 -12.02
N ASP A 15 16.37 11.81 -11.15
CA ASP A 15 15.90 10.51 -10.62
C ASP A 15 14.96 10.76 -9.44
N PHE A 16 13.76 11.25 -9.75
CA PHE A 16 12.75 11.51 -8.73
C PHE A 16 12.06 10.23 -8.32
N LYS A 17 12.44 9.70 -7.17
CA LYS A 17 11.73 8.61 -6.49
C LYS A 17 10.81 9.19 -5.42
N LYS A 18 9.50 9.07 -5.63
CA LYS A 18 8.53 9.44 -4.62
C LYS A 18 8.70 8.50 -3.41
N ALA A 19 9.20 9.03 -2.29
CA ALA A 19 9.26 8.29 -1.04
C ALA A 19 7.83 7.90 -0.62
N SER A 20 7.59 6.60 -0.48
CA SER A 20 6.31 6.09 0.01
C SER A 20 6.32 6.06 1.54
N HIS A 21 5.17 6.36 2.16
CA HIS A 21 5.02 6.23 3.62
C HIS A 21 5.22 4.78 4.10
N ASN A 22 5.03 3.81 3.20
CA ASN A 22 5.15 2.39 3.47
C ASN A 22 6.57 1.84 3.33
N GLU A 23 7.54 2.68 2.92
CA GLU A 23 8.94 2.29 2.82
C GLU A 23 9.70 2.56 4.13
N GLY A 24 10.67 1.69 4.44
CA GLY A 24 11.48 1.75 5.67
C GLY A 24 10.85 1.04 6.86
N LEU A 25 11.55 1.08 7.99
CA LEU A 25 11.15 0.37 9.22
C LEU A 25 9.92 0.98 9.88
N ALA A 26 9.12 0.13 10.51
CA ALA A 26 7.96 0.49 11.33
C ALA A 26 6.99 1.50 10.67
N PRO A 27 6.48 1.25 9.45
CA PRO A 27 5.63 2.19 8.74
C PRO A 27 4.35 2.52 9.51
N TYR A 28 3.74 1.55 10.19
CA TYR A 28 2.55 1.76 11.01
C TYR A 28 2.79 2.70 12.19
N LEU A 29 3.92 2.57 12.88
CA LEU A 29 4.27 3.50 13.96
C LEU A 29 4.39 4.93 13.43
N ARG A 30 5.05 5.11 12.30
CA ARG A 30 5.20 6.45 11.70
C ARG A 30 3.86 7.08 11.35
N GLU A 31 2.93 6.30 10.83
CA GLU A 31 1.57 6.77 10.57
C GLU A 31 0.79 7.09 11.84
N GLN A 32 0.94 6.30 12.91
CA GLN A 32 0.33 6.58 14.21
C GLN A 32 0.90 7.84 14.88
N LEU A 33 2.20 8.06 14.75
CA LEU A 33 2.85 9.26 15.29
C LEU A 33 2.53 10.53 14.52
N ARG A 34 2.22 10.44 13.23
CA ARG A 34 1.97 11.60 12.36
C ARG A 34 0.93 12.57 12.93
N PRO A 35 -0.31 12.17 13.27
CA PRO A 35 -1.30 13.09 13.81
C PRO A 35 -0.88 13.71 15.13
N ILE A 36 -0.18 12.97 15.98
CA ILE A 36 0.36 13.46 17.27
C ILE A 36 1.38 14.57 17.01
N LEU A 37 2.32 14.32 16.10
CA LEU A 37 3.38 15.27 15.76
C LEU A 37 2.84 16.51 15.04
N VAL A 38 1.87 16.35 14.13
CA VAL A 38 1.20 17.48 13.48
C VAL A 38 0.49 18.35 14.50
N ASN A 39 -0.20 17.76 15.47
CA ASN A 39 -0.86 18.51 16.53
C ASN A 39 0.18 19.22 17.42
N TRP A 40 1.28 18.56 17.79
CA TRP A 40 2.37 19.17 18.52
C TRP A 40 2.95 20.39 17.76
N CYS A 41 3.19 20.26 16.46
CA CYS A 41 3.68 21.37 15.61
C CYS A 41 2.73 22.57 15.60
N LYS A 42 1.42 22.35 15.67
CA LYS A 42 0.41 23.42 15.74
C LYS A 42 0.40 24.13 17.10
N THR A 43 0.62 23.39 18.18
CA THR A 43 0.55 23.91 19.55
C THR A 43 1.84 24.57 20.02
N LYS A 44 2.97 24.18 19.47
CA LYS A 44 4.28 24.74 19.84
C LYS A 44 4.73 25.81 18.84
N LYS A 45 5.40 26.83 19.38
CA LYS A 45 5.95 27.95 18.59
C LYS A 45 7.46 27.93 18.66
N LYS A 46 8.07 28.36 17.56
CA LYS A 46 9.52 28.63 17.48
C LYS A 46 9.85 29.91 18.23
N PRO A 47 11.13 30.15 18.52
CA PRO A 47 11.57 31.42 19.16
C PRO A 47 11.18 32.67 18.37
N ASP A 48 11.01 32.56 17.04
CA ASP A 48 10.56 33.63 16.14
C ASP A 48 9.03 33.83 16.11
N GLY A 49 8.27 33.05 16.92
CA GLY A 49 6.82 33.10 16.98
C GLY A 49 6.08 32.28 15.91
N SER A 50 6.77 31.74 14.91
CA SER A 50 6.18 30.89 13.88
C SER A 50 5.85 29.48 14.40
N SER A 51 4.96 28.76 13.73
CA SER A 51 4.64 27.37 14.07
C SER A 51 5.70 26.43 13.47
N TYR A 52 5.96 25.31 14.15
CA TYR A 52 6.78 24.26 13.61
C TYR A 52 6.12 23.60 12.41
N ASN A 53 6.95 23.14 11.45
CA ASN A 53 6.51 22.33 10.31
C ASN A 53 7.21 20.96 10.37
N LEU A 54 6.43 19.90 10.46
CA LEU A 54 6.93 18.53 10.59
C LEU A 54 7.87 18.12 9.43
N TYR A 55 7.67 18.67 8.25
CA TYR A 55 8.36 18.23 7.03
C TYR A 55 9.55 19.09 6.62
N THR A 56 9.58 20.34 7.07
CA THR A 56 10.59 21.30 6.59
C THR A 56 11.58 21.78 7.66
N ASP A 57 11.25 21.62 8.95
CA ASP A 57 12.08 22.15 10.03
C ASP A 57 13.17 21.19 10.55
N GLY A 58 13.33 20.01 9.91
CA GLY A 58 14.38 19.07 10.29
C GLY A 58 14.24 18.50 11.70
N LEU A 59 13.02 18.34 12.21
CA LEU A 59 12.74 17.84 13.55
C LEU A 59 13.33 16.44 13.76
N LYS A 60 14.05 16.25 14.88
CA LYS A 60 14.55 14.93 15.30
C LYS A 60 13.56 14.31 16.28
N ILE A 61 12.98 13.18 15.91
CA ILE A 61 11.97 12.46 16.69
C ILE A 61 12.61 11.20 17.25
N TYR A 62 12.76 11.15 18.58
CA TYR A 62 13.29 10.00 19.30
C TYR A 62 12.14 9.12 19.75
N THR A 63 12.27 7.81 19.50
CA THR A 63 11.26 6.81 19.88
C THR A 63 11.90 5.71 20.72
N THR A 64 11.09 4.91 21.40
CA THR A 64 11.53 3.76 22.18
C THR A 64 11.78 2.50 21.36
N ILE A 65 11.57 2.54 20.02
CA ILE A 65 11.81 1.38 19.16
C ILE A 65 13.31 1.18 18.93
N ASP A 66 13.80 -0.03 19.22
CA ASP A 66 15.11 -0.48 18.78
C ASP A 66 15.01 -0.96 17.33
N SER A 67 15.70 -0.30 16.41
CA SER A 67 15.68 -0.60 14.98
C SER A 67 16.14 -2.02 14.64
N ARG A 68 17.07 -2.59 15.44
CA ARG A 68 17.57 -3.96 15.23
C ARG A 68 16.50 -4.98 15.60
N MET A 69 15.82 -4.77 16.73
CA MET A 69 14.69 -5.61 17.13
C MET A 69 13.55 -5.53 16.12
N GLN A 70 13.26 -4.32 15.62
CA GLN A 70 12.23 -4.13 14.59
C GLN A 70 12.56 -4.90 13.29
N VAL A 71 13.80 -4.87 12.83
CA VAL A 71 14.24 -5.66 11.65
C VAL A 71 14.02 -7.15 11.86
N HIS A 72 14.37 -7.68 13.05
CA HIS A 72 14.14 -9.08 13.38
C HIS A 72 12.66 -9.44 13.44
N ALA A 73 11.84 -8.58 14.02
CA ALA A 73 10.38 -8.77 14.09
C ALA A 73 9.76 -8.78 12.68
N GLU A 74 10.09 -7.81 11.83
CA GLU A 74 9.60 -7.75 10.45
C GLU A 74 10.04 -8.97 9.62
N LYS A 75 11.28 -9.44 9.81
CA LYS A 75 11.79 -10.65 9.17
C LYS A 75 11.02 -11.89 9.63
N ALA A 76 10.77 -12.04 10.93
CA ALA A 76 10.02 -13.16 11.50
C ALA A 76 8.58 -13.19 10.94
N VAL A 77 7.90 -12.06 10.95
CA VAL A 77 6.55 -11.92 10.37
C VAL A 77 6.57 -12.28 8.89
N LYS A 78 7.49 -11.73 8.11
CA LYS A 78 7.62 -12.02 6.68
C LYS A 78 7.80 -13.52 6.41
N THR A 79 8.67 -14.18 7.16
CA THR A 79 8.96 -15.61 7.00
C THR A 79 7.74 -16.46 7.34
N HIS A 80 7.12 -16.18 8.49
CA HIS A 80 5.94 -16.94 8.94
C HIS A 80 4.75 -16.74 8.01
N MET A 81 4.43 -15.50 7.66
CA MET A 81 3.29 -15.17 6.81
C MET A 81 3.47 -15.66 5.36
N SER A 82 4.71 -15.71 4.87
CA SER A 82 5.00 -16.30 3.56
C SER A 82 4.63 -17.78 3.50
N LYS A 83 4.98 -18.54 4.54
CA LYS A 83 4.61 -19.96 4.66
C LYS A 83 3.10 -20.12 4.82
N LEU A 84 2.50 -19.40 5.75
CA LEU A 84 1.07 -19.47 6.03
C LEU A 84 0.22 -19.10 4.79
N GLN A 85 0.65 -18.11 4.00
CA GLN A 85 -0.02 -17.76 2.75
C GLN A 85 0.04 -18.90 1.71
N LYS A 86 1.16 -19.61 1.65
CA LYS A 86 1.28 -20.79 0.78
C LYS A 86 0.33 -21.92 1.20
N ASP A 87 0.27 -22.19 2.50
CA ASP A 87 -0.61 -23.22 3.05
C ASP A 87 -2.08 -22.83 2.83
N PHE A 88 -2.41 -21.56 3.00
CA PHE A 88 -3.73 -21.01 2.70
C PHE A 88 -4.13 -21.19 1.23
N TYR A 89 -3.25 -20.85 0.29
CA TYR A 89 -3.54 -21.07 -1.13
C TYR A 89 -3.70 -22.55 -1.50
N ASN A 90 -2.91 -23.43 -0.87
CA ASN A 90 -3.06 -24.87 -1.09
C ASN A 90 -4.38 -25.40 -0.55
N HIS A 91 -4.85 -24.89 0.59
CA HIS A 91 -6.14 -25.26 1.19
C HIS A 91 -7.32 -24.84 0.29
N TRP A 92 -7.26 -23.63 -0.26
CA TRP A 92 -8.34 -23.08 -1.09
C TRP A 92 -8.23 -23.43 -2.59
N LYS A 93 -7.25 -24.25 -2.96
CA LYS A 93 -7.05 -24.65 -4.35
C LYS A 93 -8.23 -25.49 -4.86
N GLY A 94 -8.88 -25.02 -5.92
CA GLY A 94 -10.01 -25.70 -6.54
C GLY A 94 -11.39 -25.20 -6.10
N TYR A 95 -11.46 -24.31 -5.11
CA TYR A 95 -12.72 -23.66 -4.74
C TYR A 95 -12.99 -22.46 -5.65
N GLU A 96 -14.23 -22.39 -6.18
CA GLU A 96 -14.60 -21.42 -7.22
C GLU A 96 -14.54 -19.96 -6.73
N HIS A 97 -14.99 -19.70 -5.51
CA HIS A 97 -15.07 -18.39 -4.91
C HIS A 97 -14.03 -18.16 -3.81
N ALA A 98 -12.91 -18.89 -3.84
CA ALA A 98 -11.86 -18.67 -2.87
C ALA A 98 -11.45 -17.17 -2.77
N PRO A 99 -11.28 -16.65 -1.56
CA PRO A 99 -11.19 -17.28 -0.23
C PRO A 99 -12.48 -17.25 0.57
N PHE A 100 -13.62 -17.19 -0.06
CA PHE A 100 -14.91 -17.15 0.62
C PHE A 100 -15.44 -18.56 0.89
N PRO A 101 -16.25 -18.76 1.96
CA PRO A 101 -16.86 -20.04 2.27
C PRO A 101 -17.72 -20.60 1.13
N GLU A 102 -17.95 -21.92 1.11
CA GLU A 102 -18.76 -22.58 0.06
C GLU A 102 -20.23 -22.14 0.05
N ASP A 103 -20.76 -21.75 1.23
CA ASP A 103 -22.10 -21.18 1.38
C ASP A 103 -22.22 -19.72 0.96
N PHE A 104 -21.09 -19.12 0.53
CA PHE A 104 -21.06 -17.74 0.04
C PHE A 104 -21.54 -17.70 -1.40
N ASP A 105 -22.79 -17.26 -1.58
CA ASP A 105 -23.41 -17.27 -2.89
C ASP A 105 -22.77 -16.26 -3.86
N THR A 106 -22.99 -16.49 -5.15
CA THR A 106 -22.45 -15.64 -6.23
C THR A 106 -22.88 -14.17 -6.09
N LEU A 107 -24.10 -13.90 -5.61
CA LEU A 107 -24.58 -12.53 -5.41
C LEU A 107 -23.82 -11.82 -4.29
N GLN A 108 -23.55 -12.51 -3.19
CA GLN A 108 -22.75 -11.99 -2.09
C GLN A 108 -21.32 -11.69 -2.53
N PHE A 109 -20.74 -12.60 -3.31
CA PHE A 109 -19.39 -12.40 -3.89
C PHE A 109 -19.36 -11.15 -4.80
N GLU A 110 -20.31 -11.00 -5.69
CA GLU A 110 -20.40 -9.83 -6.57
C GLU A 110 -20.59 -8.54 -5.79
N LEU A 111 -21.40 -8.53 -4.73
CA LEU A 111 -21.59 -7.38 -3.87
C LEU A 111 -20.28 -6.94 -3.20
N VAL A 112 -19.51 -7.88 -2.64
CA VAL A 112 -18.21 -7.60 -2.01
C VAL A 112 -17.22 -7.06 -3.04
N MET A 113 -17.12 -7.70 -4.20
CA MET A 113 -16.23 -7.26 -5.28
C MET A 113 -16.61 -5.87 -5.79
N ASN A 114 -17.89 -5.60 -6.00
CA ASN A 114 -18.37 -4.29 -6.42
C ASN A 114 -18.08 -3.19 -5.38
N GLN A 115 -18.21 -3.48 -4.10
CA GLN A 115 -17.82 -2.54 -3.04
C GLN A 115 -16.31 -2.28 -3.07
N ALA A 116 -15.47 -3.31 -3.23
CA ALA A 116 -14.02 -3.16 -3.32
C ALA A 116 -13.61 -2.33 -4.55
N ILE A 117 -14.24 -2.55 -5.70
CA ILE A 117 -14.06 -1.75 -6.91
C ILE A 117 -14.39 -0.28 -6.64
N LYS A 118 -15.57 0.02 -6.07
CA LYS A 118 -16.03 1.39 -5.78
C LYS A 118 -15.11 2.14 -4.79
N ARG A 119 -14.49 1.42 -3.86
CA ARG A 119 -13.52 1.99 -2.90
C ARG A 119 -12.16 2.28 -3.53
N SER A 120 -11.82 1.66 -4.66
CA SER A 120 -10.52 1.82 -5.29
C SER A 120 -10.29 3.24 -5.83
N GLU A 121 -9.05 3.73 -5.74
CA GLU A 121 -8.67 5.05 -6.27
C GLU A 121 -8.85 5.13 -7.79
N ARG A 122 -8.68 4.01 -8.51
CA ARG A 122 -8.93 3.94 -9.95
C ARG A 122 -10.39 4.26 -10.26
N TYR A 123 -11.34 3.64 -9.56
CA TYR A 123 -12.77 3.90 -9.74
C TYR A 123 -13.10 5.37 -9.47
N LYS A 124 -12.64 5.91 -8.33
CA LYS A 124 -12.89 7.30 -7.94
C LYS A 124 -12.38 8.29 -8.99
N LYS A 125 -11.16 8.08 -9.50
CA LYS A 125 -10.56 8.92 -10.56
C LYS A 125 -11.35 8.85 -11.86
N MET A 126 -11.78 7.66 -12.29
CA MET A 126 -12.58 7.48 -13.51
C MET A 126 -13.94 8.14 -13.38
N LYS A 127 -14.60 8.02 -12.23
CA LYS A 127 -15.85 8.73 -11.96
C LYS A 127 -15.68 10.25 -11.95
N ALA A 128 -14.64 10.76 -11.32
CA ALA A 128 -14.33 12.18 -11.31
C ALA A 128 -14.03 12.74 -12.71
N SER A 129 -13.53 11.91 -13.63
CA SER A 129 -13.30 12.26 -15.03
C SER A 129 -14.53 12.08 -15.94
N GLY A 130 -15.71 11.79 -15.37
CA GLY A 130 -16.98 11.70 -16.10
C GLY A 130 -17.18 10.40 -16.89
N LYS A 131 -16.40 9.33 -16.63
CA LYS A 131 -16.55 8.05 -17.29
C LYS A 131 -17.87 7.35 -16.96
N SER A 132 -18.50 6.73 -17.94
CA SER A 132 -19.72 5.93 -17.76
C SER A 132 -19.43 4.66 -16.94
N ASN A 133 -20.48 4.03 -16.40
CA ASN A 133 -20.35 2.77 -15.67
C ASN A 133 -19.79 1.65 -16.57
N GLU A 134 -20.24 1.59 -17.82
CA GLU A 134 -19.81 0.60 -18.80
C GLU A 134 -18.31 0.75 -19.17
N GLU A 135 -17.85 1.99 -19.37
CA GLU A 135 -16.43 2.28 -19.60
C GLU A 135 -15.56 1.87 -18.40
N ILE A 136 -16.04 2.12 -17.18
CA ILE A 136 -15.33 1.73 -15.96
C ILE A 136 -15.27 0.20 -15.84
N GLU A 137 -16.38 -0.49 -16.05
CA GLU A 137 -16.41 -1.97 -16.00
C GLU A 137 -15.46 -2.58 -17.03
N LYS A 138 -15.48 -2.10 -18.27
CA LYS A 138 -14.54 -2.51 -19.31
C LYS A 138 -13.08 -2.27 -18.91
N ALA A 139 -12.78 -1.10 -18.32
CA ALA A 139 -11.44 -0.77 -17.86
C ALA A 139 -10.97 -1.66 -16.70
N PHE A 140 -11.89 -2.13 -15.84
CA PHE A 140 -11.57 -3.07 -14.75
C PHE A 140 -11.35 -4.50 -15.24
N LYS A 141 -11.94 -4.89 -16.37
CA LYS A 141 -11.72 -6.20 -17.02
C LYS A 141 -10.51 -6.21 -17.97
N THR A 142 -10.01 -5.04 -18.37
CA THR A 142 -8.85 -4.94 -19.28
C THR A 142 -7.55 -5.14 -18.54
N LYS A 143 -6.68 -6.04 -19.04
CA LYS A 143 -5.36 -6.31 -18.44
C LYS A 143 -4.43 -5.09 -18.55
N VAL A 144 -3.76 -4.76 -17.48
CA VAL A 144 -2.80 -3.65 -17.37
C VAL A 144 -1.55 -4.08 -16.61
N LYS A 145 -0.42 -3.43 -16.88
CA LYS A 145 0.78 -3.63 -16.08
C LYS A 145 0.51 -3.15 -14.65
N THR A 146 0.68 -4.03 -13.68
CA THR A 146 0.37 -3.79 -12.27
C THR A 146 1.46 -4.39 -11.39
N LYS A 147 1.83 -3.67 -10.34
CA LYS A 147 2.71 -4.17 -9.30
C LYS A 147 1.88 -4.85 -8.22
N LEU A 148 2.12 -6.13 -8.02
CA LEU A 148 1.47 -6.93 -6.99
C LEU A 148 2.38 -7.10 -5.80
N PHE A 149 1.79 -7.05 -4.61
CA PHE A 149 2.52 -7.38 -3.39
C PHE A 149 2.79 -8.89 -3.32
N SER A 150 4.01 -9.26 -2.95
CA SER A 150 4.32 -10.60 -2.44
C SER A 150 5.22 -10.51 -1.22
N TRP A 151 5.25 -11.58 -0.42
CA TRP A 151 6.14 -11.65 0.76
C TRP A 151 7.64 -11.59 0.39
N ASN A 152 7.97 -11.86 -0.86
CA ASN A 152 9.35 -11.80 -1.39
C ASN A 152 9.66 -10.49 -2.14
N GLY A 153 8.77 -9.52 -2.07
CA GLY A 153 8.90 -8.24 -2.76
C GLY A 153 7.79 -8.02 -3.78
N THR A 154 7.86 -6.92 -4.50
CA THR A 154 6.87 -6.56 -5.51
C THR A 154 7.08 -7.39 -6.78
N ILE A 155 5.99 -7.91 -7.34
CA ILE A 155 5.96 -8.67 -8.60
C ILE A 155 5.32 -7.80 -9.68
N ASP A 156 6.01 -7.61 -10.79
CA ASP A 156 5.40 -7.01 -11.99
C ASP A 156 4.55 -8.06 -12.70
N SER A 157 3.29 -7.73 -12.95
CA SER A 157 2.31 -8.62 -13.58
C SER A 157 1.43 -7.87 -14.58
N ILE A 158 0.85 -8.62 -15.52
CA ILE A 158 -0.13 -8.10 -16.48
C ILE A 158 -1.47 -8.77 -16.19
N ILE A 159 -2.26 -8.13 -15.34
CA ILE A 159 -3.57 -8.62 -14.89
C ILE A 159 -4.61 -7.51 -14.98
N SER A 160 -5.89 -7.87 -14.93
CA SER A 160 -6.95 -6.87 -14.84
C SER A 160 -6.99 -6.22 -13.44
N PRO A 161 -7.46 -4.98 -13.32
CA PRO A 161 -7.72 -4.38 -12.01
C PRO A 161 -8.68 -5.18 -11.15
N TYR A 162 -9.65 -5.86 -11.75
CA TYR A 162 -10.56 -6.78 -11.08
C TYR A 162 -9.80 -7.95 -10.45
N ASP A 163 -8.97 -8.64 -11.23
CA ASP A 163 -8.15 -9.77 -10.73
C ASP A 163 -7.13 -9.30 -9.68
N SER A 164 -6.63 -8.07 -9.81
CA SER A 164 -5.74 -7.48 -8.80
C SER A 164 -6.44 -7.28 -7.45
N ILE A 165 -7.70 -6.88 -7.45
CA ILE A 165 -8.52 -6.76 -6.22
C ILE A 165 -8.72 -8.14 -5.62
N LEU A 166 -9.11 -9.14 -6.42
CA LEU A 166 -9.30 -10.52 -5.97
C LEU A 166 -8.00 -11.12 -5.39
N TYR A 167 -6.87 -10.90 -6.08
CA TYR A 167 -5.56 -11.32 -5.60
C TYR A 167 -5.22 -10.73 -4.22
N ASN A 168 -5.51 -9.44 -4.04
CA ASN A 168 -5.28 -8.79 -2.75
C ASN A 168 -6.27 -9.28 -1.68
N SER A 169 -7.53 -9.54 -2.01
CA SER A 169 -8.52 -10.09 -1.08
C SER A 169 -8.06 -11.41 -0.50
N ASN A 170 -7.50 -12.30 -1.31
CA ASN A 170 -6.90 -13.56 -0.86
C ASN A 170 -5.77 -13.38 0.18
N LYS A 171 -5.05 -12.26 0.15
CA LYS A 171 -4.00 -11.95 1.14
C LYS A 171 -4.54 -11.30 2.40
N TYR A 172 -5.52 -10.41 2.27
CA TYR A 172 -6.14 -9.73 3.40
C TYR A 172 -7.00 -10.66 4.24
N MET A 173 -7.72 -11.61 3.64
CA MET A 173 -8.53 -12.59 4.38
C MET A 173 -7.68 -13.44 5.32
N LEU A 174 -6.48 -13.81 4.93
CA LEU A 174 -5.55 -14.50 5.82
C LEU A 174 -5.21 -13.65 7.06
N CYS A 175 -4.99 -12.35 6.91
CA CYS A 175 -4.71 -11.46 8.03
C CYS A 175 -5.92 -11.29 8.96
N ILE A 176 -7.14 -11.26 8.42
CA ILE A 176 -8.38 -11.17 9.19
C ILE A 176 -8.60 -12.46 10.01
N LEU A 177 -8.42 -13.63 9.41
CA LEU A 177 -8.59 -14.92 10.07
C LEU A 177 -7.63 -15.14 11.24
N ILE A 178 -6.45 -14.53 11.21
CA ILE A 178 -5.51 -14.58 12.33
C ILE A 178 -6.00 -13.73 13.50
N ASN A 179 -6.55 -12.53 13.22
CA ASN A 179 -7.02 -11.60 14.26
C ASN A 179 -8.33 -12.05 14.94
N THR A 180 -9.12 -12.96 14.35
CA THR A 180 -10.37 -13.44 14.95
C THR A 180 -10.19 -14.63 15.89
N LYS A 181 -8.97 -15.20 15.98
CA LYS A 181 -8.66 -16.35 16.85
C LYS A 181 -7.90 -15.95 18.13
N THR A 182 -7.66 -14.68 18.38
CA THR A 182 -7.14 -14.12 19.64
C THR A 182 -8.24 -13.46 20.44
#